data_6fe5d008535ac4157bf4976b07b83577
#
_entry.id   6fe5d008535ac4157bf4976b07b83577
#
_cell.length_a   1.000
_cell.length_b   1.000
_cell.length_c   1.000
_cell.angle_alpha   90.00
_cell.angle_beta   90.00
_cell.angle_gamma   90.00
#
_symmetry.space_group_name_H-M   'P 1'
#
loop_
_entity.id
_entity.type
_entity.pdbx_description
1 polymer ?
#
loop_
_entity_poly.entity_id
_entity_poly.type
_entity_poly.pdbx_seq_one_letter_code
_entity_poly.pdbx_strand_id
1 'polypeptide(L)'
;VSQSSAAAPQGGPVFLHVGSPKTGTTFLQNVLWDQRALAAEQGLLLPGRRFHDHYLATLDVRGLATSPTAPPEAAGRWAALVAEAEGWTGNTLISHELFASATAEQARRAVAAFGDREVHIVLTARDLVRQVPAEWQEHIKHRSTVTMERFLDDLRADRAHRTWFWQVQDFADVLRRWGATVPAERVHVVTVPPPGADSGTLWNRFATLLGVDPASFDTSASRSNSSLGLEQAELLRRVNAELGDRVPLPGPYPQLAKNVLAHRLLAGRPGTRLVLDEAADTFARERSAEIVADLRELGYDVVGDLDELVPAPADAPAAIPTPSEADLAAEGVAAIAGLLDEMARRLVALRRAEEVARTAREKPVRYMVVQTAKRNRAVGAAHRAYRRVLRRG
;
A
#
# COMPACT_ATOMS: atom_id res chain seq x y z
N VAL A 1 53.99 5.43 -6.34
CA VAL A 1 52.61 5.93 -6.34
C VAL A 1 51.75 4.74 -6.72
N SER A 2 51.23 4.01 -5.69
CA SER A 2 50.25 2.93 -5.88
C SER A 2 48.90 3.57 -6.13
N GLN A 3 48.37 3.43 -7.32
CA GLN A 3 46.96 3.69 -7.60
C GLN A 3 46.17 2.55 -6.93
N SER A 4 45.46 2.89 -5.85
CA SER A 4 44.44 2.03 -5.28
C SER A 4 43.34 1.90 -6.33
N SER A 5 43.26 0.78 -7.00
CA SER A 5 42.12 0.41 -7.82
C SER A 5 40.93 0.21 -6.85
N ALA A 6 40.05 1.20 -6.77
CA ALA A 6 38.73 1.01 -6.15
C ALA A 6 38.06 -0.15 -6.89
N ALA A 7 37.82 -1.26 -6.19
CA ALA A 7 37.03 -2.37 -6.71
C ALA A 7 35.66 -1.78 -7.14
N ALA A 8 35.20 -2.11 -8.35
CA ALA A 8 33.85 -1.73 -8.79
C ALA A 8 32.82 -2.26 -7.78
N PRO A 9 31.75 -1.51 -7.47
CA PRO A 9 30.73 -1.93 -6.52
C PRO A 9 30.20 -3.30 -6.93
N GLN A 10 30.22 -4.27 -6.00
CA GLN A 10 29.73 -5.62 -6.24
C GLN A 10 28.19 -5.60 -6.18
N GLY A 11 27.53 -5.46 -7.33
CA GLY A 11 26.06 -5.51 -7.49
C GLY A 11 25.49 -4.28 -8.21
N GLY A 12 24.33 -4.46 -8.79
CA GLY A 12 23.58 -3.38 -9.47
C GLY A 12 22.98 -2.37 -8.49
N PRO A 13 22.35 -1.31 -9.01
CA PRO A 13 21.67 -0.28 -8.21
C PRO A 13 20.63 -0.82 -7.24
N VAL A 14 20.47 -0.13 -6.10
CA VAL A 14 19.39 -0.34 -5.14
C VAL A 14 18.39 0.79 -5.26
N PHE A 15 17.15 0.47 -5.60
CA PHE A 15 16.06 1.42 -5.67
C PHE A 15 15.25 1.36 -4.37
N LEU A 16 15.21 2.47 -3.64
CA LEU A 16 14.36 2.66 -2.46
C LEU A 16 13.13 3.45 -2.87
N HIS A 17 12.02 2.77 -3.13
CA HIS A 17 10.74 3.41 -3.41
C HIS A 17 10.08 3.78 -2.09
N VAL A 18 10.17 5.07 -1.76
CA VAL A 18 9.85 5.59 -0.43
C VAL A 18 8.42 6.10 -0.28
N GLY A 19 7.63 6.10 -1.32
CA GLY A 19 6.26 6.56 -1.31
C GLY A 19 5.93 7.39 -2.53
N SER A 20 4.93 8.24 -2.46
CA SER A 20 4.10 8.57 -1.30
C SER A 20 2.85 7.68 -1.24
N PRO A 21 2.14 7.65 -0.10
CA PRO A 21 0.83 6.99 -0.04
C PRO A 21 -0.13 7.53 -1.09
N LYS A 22 -1.07 6.71 -1.57
CA LYS A 22 -2.13 7.07 -2.55
C LYS A 22 -1.66 7.50 -3.95
N THR A 23 -0.43 7.21 -4.31
CA THR A 23 0.16 7.48 -5.63
C THR A 23 0.26 6.24 -6.52
N GLY A 24 -0.52 5.19 -6.23
CA GLY A 24 -0.50 3.95 -6.99
C GLY A 24 0.52 2.91 -6.48
N THR A 25 1.15 3.13 -5.34
CA THR A 25 2.18 2.25 -4.75
C THR A 25 1.72 0.79 -4.65
N THR A 26 0.51 0.54 -4.16
CA THR A 26 -0.06 -0.81 -4.04
C THR A 26 -0.18 -1.51 -5.40
N PHE A 27 -0.57 -0.77 -6.46
CA PHE A 27 -0.65 -1.32 -7.80
C PHE A 27 0.74 -1.77 -8.30
N LEU A 28 1.74 -0.88 -8.21
CA LEU A 28 3.11 -1.16 -8.62
C LEU A 28 3.72 -2.34 -7.86
N GLN A 29 3.51 -2.36 -6.55
CA GLN A 29 3.98 -3.42 -5.66
C GLN A 29 3.33 -4.76 -6.00
N ASN A 30 2.01 -4.81 -6.21
CA ASN A 30 1.31 -6.05 -6.54
C ASN A 30 1.80 -6.63 -7.88
N VAL A 31 1.93 -5.80 -8.93
CA VAL A 31 2.45 -6.25 -10.23
C VAL A 31 3.79 -6.97 -10.08
N LEU A 32 4.71 -6.37 -9.31
CA LEU A 32 6.04 -6.92 -9.10
C LEU A 32 6.05 -8.16 -8.19
N TRP A 33 5.30 -8.13 -7.07
CA TRP A 33 5.29 -9.26 -6.14
C TRP A 33 4.57 -10.48 -6.69
N ASP A 34 3.47 -10.30 -7.42
CA ASP A 34 2.74 -11.40 -8.05
C ASP A 34 3.58 -12.09 -9.15
N GLN A 35 4.51 -11.32 -9.76
CA GLN A 35 5.39 -11.79 -10.83
C GLN A 35 6.87 -11.71 -10.44
N ARG A 36 7.18 -11.92 -9.16
CA ARG A 36 8.51 -11.78 -8.60
C ARG A 36 9.58 -12.65 -9.29
N ALA A 37 9.20 -13.84 -9.72
CA ALA A 37 10.11 -14.73 -10.45
C ALA A 37 10.54 -14.11 -11.78
N LEU A 38 9.59 -13.54 -12.52
CA LEU A 38 9.87 -12.84 -13.78
C LEU A 38 10.74 -11.60 -13.56
N ALA A 39 10.48 -10.84 -12.48
CA ALA A 39 11.33 -9.70 -12.11
C ALA A 39 12.80 -10.15 -11.87
N ALA A 40 13.00 -11.25 -11.16
CA ALA A 40 14.32 -11.81 -10.90
C ALA A 40 15.00 -12.33 -12.19
N GLU A 41 14.26 -12.94 -13.12
CA GLU A 41 14.76 -13.33 -14.43
C GLU A 41 15.24 -12.13 -15.27
N GLN A 42 14.64 -10.96 -15.07
CA GLN A 42 15.07 -9.70 -15.68
C GLN A 42 16.11 -8.92 -14.83
N GLY A 43 16.66 -9.53 -13.81
CA GLY A 43 17.73 -8.95 -13.00
C GLY A 43 17.26 -8.05 -11.87
N LEU A 44 15.95 -8.02 -11.53
CA LEU A 44 15.40 -7.21 -10.43
C LEU A 44 15.04 -8.08 -9.22
N LEU A 45 15.75 -7.91 -8.12
CA LEU A 45 15.43 -8.54 -6.83
C LEU A 45 14.40 -7.70 -6.05
N LEU A 46 13.38 -8.37 -5.54
CA LEU A 46 12.55 -7.89 -4.43
C LEU A 46 12.95 -8.70 -3.18
N PRO A 47 13.79 -8.16 -2.28
CA PRO A 47 14.26 -8.92 -1.12
C PRO A 47 13.12 -9.19 -0.13
N GLY A 48 13.26 -10.21 0.71
CA GLY A 48 12.24 -10.68 1.63
C GLY A 48 11.47 -11.89 1.11
N ARG A 49 10.71 -12.53 1.95
CA ARG A 49 9.95 -13.75 1.63
C ARG A 49 8.54 -13.45 1.13
N ARG A 50 7.97 -12.32 1.51
CA ARG A 50 6.59 -11.90 1.23
C ARG A 50 6.51 -10.38 1.18
N PHE A 51 5.50 -9.88 0.50
CA PHE A 51 5.18 -8.45 0.38
C PHE A 51 5.25 -7.69 1.72
N HIS A 52 4.72 -8.30 2.79
CA HIS A 52 4.67 -7.70 4.13
C HIS A 52 6.05 -7.42 4.75
N ASP A 53 7.11 -8.06 4.27
CA ASP A 53 8.46 -7.85 4.82
C ASP A 53 8.98 -6.43 4.57
N HIS A 54 8.57 -5.78 3.47
CA HIS A 54 8.89 -4.37 3.22
C HIS A 54 8.16 -3.44 4.19
N TYR A 55 6.90 -3.73 4.57
CA TYR A 55 6.21 -3.01 5.64
C TYR A 55 6.94 -3.14 6.98
N LEU A 56 7.34 -4.35 7.37
CA LEU A 56 8.09 -4.58 8.61
C LEU A 56 9.41 -3.80 8.62
N ALA A 57 10.09 -3.70 7.47
CA ALA A 57 11.30 -2.90 7.31
C ALA A 57 11.04 -1.39 7.53
N THR A 58 9.86 -0.87 7.17
CA THR A 58 9.53 0.54 7.48
C THR A 58 9.42 0.78 8.97
N LEU A 59 8.88 -0.19 9.73
CA LEU A 59 8.81 -0.08 11.20
C LEU A 59 10.21 -0.08 11.81
N ASP A 60 11.10 -0.91 11.28
CA ASP A 60 12.48 -1.02 11.74
C ASP A 60 13.27 0.29 11.48
N VAL A 61 13.25 0.77 10.24
CA VAL A 61 13.92 2.03 9.83
C VAL A 61 13.42 3.21 10.66
N ARG A 62 12.12 3.28 10.92
CA ARG A 62 11.47 4.36 11.67
C ARG A 62 11.62 4.23 13.19
N GLY A 63 12.29 3.19 13.69
CA GLY A 63 12.46 2.95 15.12
C GLY A 63 11.19 2.51 15.83
N LEU A 64 10.20 2.03 15.10
CA LEU A 64 8.91 1.55 15.62
C LEU A 64 8.88 0.04 15.90
N ALA A 65 9.91 -0.69 15.50
CA ALA A 65 9.99 -2.14 15.65
C ALA A 65 9.99 -2.62 17.12
N THR A 66 10.36 -1.76 18.05
CA THR A 66 10.36 -2.02 19.51
C THR A 66 9.08 -1.55 20.20
N SER A 67 8.12 -0.98 19.47
CA SER A 67 6.83 -0.58 20.03
C SER A 67 6.06 -1.82 20.56
N PRO A 68 5.35 -1.72 21.68
CA PRO A 68 4.54 -2.84 22.21
C PRO A 68 3.51 -3.40 21.23
N THR A 69 3.14 -2.63 20.23
CA THR A 69 2.16 -3.00 19.20
C THR A 69 2.80 -3.47 17.89
N ALA A 70 4.13 -3.40 17.78
CA ALA A 70 4.83 -3.85 16.59
C ALA A 70 4.90 -5.38 16.51
N PRO A 71 4.78 -5.96 15.31
CA PRO A 71 5.07 -7.38 15.13
C PRO A 71 6.52 -7.70 15.53
N PRO A 72 6.77 -8.79 16.27
CA PRO A 72 8.15 -9.17 16.67
C PRO A 72 9.12 -9.31 15.50
N GLU A 73 8.61 -9.67 14.33
CA GLU A 73 9.39 -9.85 13.11
C GLU A 73 9.87 -8.52 12.48
N ALA A 74 9.44 -7.37 13.00
CA ALA A 74 9.87 -6.06 12.52
C ALA A 74 11.32 -5.76 12.90
N ALA A 75 11.75 -6.18 14.10
CA ALA A 75 13.10 -5.92 14.59
C ALA A 75 14.16 -6.65 13.71
N GLY A 76 15.14 -5.88 13.21
CA GLY A 76 16.19 -6.37 12.32
C GLY A 76 15.73 -6.67 10.88
N ARG A 77 14.48 -6.32 10.52
CA ARG A 77 13.97 -6.59 9.17
C ARG A 77 14.72 -5.81 8.11
N TRP A 78 15.07 -4.56 8.37
CA TRP A 78 15.86 -3.76 7.45
C TRP A 78 17.21 -4.42 7.15
N ALA A 79 17.98 -4.78 8.17
CA ALA A 79 19.26 -5.45 8.01
C ALA A 79 19.15 -6.78 7.24
N ALA A 80 18.07 -7.53 7.44
CA ALA A 80 17.83 -8.77 6.70
C ALA A 80 17.58 -8.53 5.20
N LEU A 81 16.84 -7.46 4.82
CA LEU A 81 16.64 -7.10 3.40
C LEU A 81 17.94 -6.60 2.77
N VAL A 82 18.73 -5.81 3.49
CA VAL A 82 20.05 -5.34 3.04
C VAL A 82 20.98 -6.53 2.78
N ALA A 83 21.08 -7.49 3.70
CA ALA A 83 21.93 -8.67 3.53
C ALA A 83 21.51 -9.53 2.33
N GLU A 84 20.19 -9.64 2.05
CA GLU A 84 19.70 -10.35 0.86
C GLU A 84 20.09 -9.58 -0.42
N ALA A 85 20.00 -8.25 -0.40
CA ALA A 85 20.43 -7.39 -1.50
C ALA A 85 21.93 -7.47 -1.79
N GLU A 86 22.78 -7.56 -0.76
CA GLU A 86 24.23 -7.72 -0.90
C GLU A 86 24.64 -8.98 -1.67
N GLY A 87 23.87 -10.06 -1.53
CA GLY A 87 24.07 -11.32 -2.25
C GLY A 87 23.58 -11.29 -3.72
N TRP A 88 23.02 -10.17 -4.21
CA TRP A 88 22.46 -10.05 -5.54
C TRP A 88 23.29 -9.15 -6.44
N THR A 89 23.54 -9.59 -7.68
CA THR A 89 24.37 -8.84 -8.64
C THR A 89 23.60 -7.88 -9.53
N GLY A 90 22.29 -8.07 -9.68
CA GLY A 90 21.39 -7.18 -10.45
C GLY A 90 20.82 -6.04 -9.61
N ASN A 91 19.79 -5.39 -10.16
CA ASN A 91 19.06 -4.32 -9.48
C ASN A 91 18.26 -4.87 -8.29
N THR A 92 18.06 -4.05 -7.28
CA THR A 92 17.26 -4.39 -6.10
C THR A 92 16.20 -3.34 -5.87
N LEU A 93 14.97 -3.74 -5.56
CA LEU A 93 13.88 -2.82 -5.18
C LEU A 93 13.38 -3.13 -3.77
N ILE A 94 13.44 -2.13 -2.89
CA ILE A 94 12.70 -2.13 -1.62
C ILE A 94 11.64 -1.04 -1.70
N SER A 95 10.37 -1.41 -1.56
CA SER A 95 9.25 -0.51 -1.83
C SER A 95 8.19 -0.57 -0.73
N HIS A 96 7.97 0.55 -0.06
CA HIS A 96 6.80 0.75 0.79
C HIS A 96 6.56 2.24 1.05
N GLU A 97 5.31 2.70 0.94
CA GLU A 97 4.92 4.11 1.06
C GLU A 97 5.15 4.71 2.45
N LEU A 98 5.21 3.90 3.50
CA LEU A 98 5.46 4.40 4.86
C LEU A 98 6.92 4.82 5.11
N PHE A 99 7.84 4.56 4.20
CA PHE A 99 9.17 5.16 4.24
C PHE A 99 9.12 6.68 4.10
N ALA A 100 8.10 7.24 3.41
CA ALA A 100 7.93 8.68 3.26
C ALA A 100 7.94 9.44 4.60
N SER A 101 7.49 8.83 5.71
CA SER A 101 7.47 9.46 7.03
C SER A 101 8.77 9.29 7.84
N ALA A 102 9.81 8.69 7.29
CA ALA A 102 11.10 8.60 7.96
C ALA A 102 11.73 10.00 8.14
N THR A 103 12.37 10.24 9.28
CA THR A 103 13.15 11.45 9.49
C THR A 103 14.41 11.45 8.63
N ALA A 104 15.04 12.61 8.43
CA ALA A 104 16.30 12.71 7.69
C ALA A 104 17.40 11.79 8.26
N GLU A 105 17.47 11.67 9.59
CA GLU A 105 18.42 10.78 10.27
C GLU A 105 18.13 9.31 9.99
N GLN A 106 16.84 8.90 10.01
CA GLN A 106 16.42 7.54 9.70
C GLN A 106 16.69 7.20 8.23
N ALA A 107 16.38 8.12 7.31
CA ALA A 107 16.64 7.97 5.88
C ALA A 107 18.14 7.82 5.60
N ARG A 108 18.97 8.70 6.19
CA ARG A 108 20.44 8.62 6.06
C ARG A 108 20.99 7.28 6.52
N ARG A 109 20.56 6.79 7.69
CA ARG A 109 21.00 5.46 8.19
C ARG A 109 20.53 4.33 7.29
N ALA A 110 19.33 4.42 6.75
CA ALA A 110 18.80 3.41 5.83
C ALA A 110 19.63 3.35 4.53
N VAL A 111 19.97 4.49 3.94
CA VAL A 111 20.82 4.57 2.75
C VAL A 111 22.24 4.06 3.05
N ALA A 112 22.83 4.50 4.16
CA ALA A 112 24.19 4.11 4.55
C ALA A 112 24.35 2.59 4.80
N ALA A 113 23.28 1.87 5.07
CA ALA A 113 23.32 0.42 5.27
C ALA A 113 23.76 -0.36 4.01
N PHE A 114 23.69 0.23 2.81
CA PHE A 114 24.14 -0.39 1.56
C PHE A 114 25.62 -0.17 1.23
N GLY A 115 26.38 0.51 2.12
CA GLY A 115 27.79 0.75 1.92
C GLY A 115 28.09 1.49 0.62
N ASP A 116 28.95 0.92 -0.22
CA ASP A 116 29.38 1.53 -1.49
C ASP A 116 28.44 1.23 -2.68
N ARG A 117 27.34 0.51 -2.47
CA ARG A 117 26.36 0.27 -3.54
C ARG A 117 25.68 1.56 -3.98
N GLU A 118 25.40 1.63 -5.25
CA GLU A 118 24.64 2.73 -5.83
C GLU A 118 23.19 2.67 -5.35
N VAL A 119 22.75 3.70 -4.59
CA VAL A 119 21.40 3.82 -4.07
C VAL A 119 20.65 4.89 -4.85
N HIS A 120 19.46 4.54 -5.31
CA HIS A 120 18.50 5.42 -5.96
C HIS A 120 17.27 5.60 -5.06
N ILE A 121 16.82 6.83 -4.89
CA ILE A 121 15.58 7.15 -4.18
C ILE A 121 14.48 7.34 -5.21
N VAL A 122 13.36 6.65 -5.05
CA VAL A 122 12.22 6.76 -5.95
C VAL A 122 11.00 7.21 -5.17
N LEU A 123 10.32 8.24 -5.64
CA LEU A 123 9.07 8.71 -5.08
C LEU A 123 8.04 8.84 -6.19
N THR A 124 6.88 8.19 -6.03
CA THR A 124 5.73 8.43 -6.88
C THR A 124 4.94 9.63 -6.36
N ALA A 125 4.61 10.59 -7.22
CA ALA A 125 3.92 11.83 -6.88
C ALA A 125 2.62 11.99 -7.66
N ARG A 126 1.57 12.49 -7.01
CA ARG A 126 0.26 12.77 -7.61
C ARG A 126 -0.26 14.11 -7.10
N ASP A 127 -0.97 14.85 -7.93
CA ASP A 127 -1.54 16.16 -7.56
C ASP A 127 -2.38 16.11 -6.27
N LEU A 128 -2.33 17.20 -5.51
CA LEU A 128 -3.01 17.28 -4.21
C LEU A 128 -4.54 17.35 -4.34
N VAL A 129 -5.07 17.79 -5.49
CA VAL A 129 -6.54 17.80 -5.73
C VAL A 129 -7.11 16.39 -5.63
N ARG A 130 -6.36 15.38 -6.11
CA ARG A 130 -6.70 13.97 -5.98
C ARG A 130 -6.22 13.34 -4.67
N GLN A 131 -5.09 13.85 -4.10
CA GLN A 131 -4.49 13.26 -2.89
C GLN A 131 -5.32 13.55 -1.64
N VAL A 132 -5.77 14.80 -1.45
CA VAL A 132 -6.50 15.22 -0.26
C VAL A 132 -7.75 14.35 0.00
N PRO A 133 -8.66 14.16 -0.98
CA PRO A 133 -9.81 13.28 -0.79
C PRO A 133 -9.40 11.82 -0.52
N ALA A 134 -8.37 11.33 -1.19
CA ALA A 134 -7.91 9.93 -1.04
C ALA A 134 -7.30 9.67 0.35
N GLU A 135 -6.56 10.63 0.90
CA GLU A 135 -5.99 10.53 2.25
C GLU A 135 -7.07 10.65 3.33
N TRP A 136 -8.05 11.57 3.18
CA TRP A 136 -9.17 11.61 4.10
C TRP A 136 -9.90 10.28 4.17
N GLN A 137 -10.20 9.67 3.01
CA GLN A 137 -10.82 8.33 2.98
C GLN A 137 -9.96 7.28 3.71
N GLU A 138 -8.63 7.34 3.57
CA GLU A 138 -7.74 6.41 4.27
C GLU A 138 -7.77 6.64 5.77
N HIS A 139 -7.80 7.89 6.22
CA HIS A 139 -7.99 8.23 7.63
C HIS A 139 -9.29 7.63 8.19
N ILE A 140 -10.40 7.74 7.45
CA ILE A 140 -11.67 7.13 7.84
C ILE A 140 -11.56 5.60 7.94
N LYS A 141 -10.87 4.95 6.99
CA LYS A 141 -10.60 3.49 7.06
C LYS A 141 -9.72 3.10 8.25
N HIS A 142 -8.95 4.05 8.79
CA HIS A 142 -8.13 3.91 10.00
C HIS A 142 -8.82 4.43 11.27
N ARG A 143 -10.16 4.45 11.30
CA ARG A 143 -11.01 4.80 12.45
C ARG A 143 -11.16 6.29 12.72
N SER A 144 -10.69 7.18 11.83
CA SER A 144 -10.96 8.60 12.00
C SER A 144 -12.47 8.89 11.95
N THR A 145 -12.90 9.85 12.75
CA THR A 145 -14.27 10.39 12.77
C THR A 145 -14.34 11.82 12.24
N VAL A 146 -13.19 12.34 11.78
CA VAL A 146 -13.03 13.73 11.34
C VAL A 146 -13.78 13.93 10.01
N THR A 147 -14.58 14.99 9.90
CA THR A 147 -15.24 15.36 8.64
C THR A 147 -14.20 15.87 7.63
N MET A 148 -14.59 15.92 6.34
CA MET A 148 -13.71 16.44 5.30
C MET A 148 -13.37 17.92 5.52
N GLU A 149 -14.35 18.72 5.91
CA GLU A 149 -14.17 20.16 6.19
C GLU A 149 -13.12 20.34 7.32
N ARG A 150 -13.28 19.61 8.42
CA ARG A 150 -12.34 19.68 9.55
C ARG A 150 -10.94 19.19 9.13
N PHE A 151 -10.85 18.15 8.33
CA PHE A 151 -9.57 17.66 7.80
C PHE A 151 -8.87 18.74 6.97
N LEU A 152 -9.60 19.42 6.09
CA LEU A 152 -9.08 20.54 5.29
C LEU A 152 -8.63 21.71 6.15
N ASP A 153 -9.41 22.07 7.18
CA ASP A 153 -9.03 23.13 8.11
C ASP A 153 -7.75 22.81 8.85
N ASP A 154 -7.59 21.55 9.30
CA ASP A 154 -6.37 21.08 9.95
C ASP A 154 -5.16 21.15 8.99
N LEU A 155 -5.33 20.78 7.70
CA LEU A 155 -4.28 20.91 6.69
C LEU A 155 -3.87 22.36 6.43
N ARG A 156 -4.84 23.29 6.33
CA ARG A 156 -4.59 24.73 6.13
C ARG A 156 -3.90 25.38 7.34
N ALA A 157 -4.26 24.92 8.55
CA ALA A 157 -3.68 25.43 9.80
C ALA A 157 -2.26 24.94 10.06
N ASP A 158 -1.88 23.78 9.51
CA ASP A 158 -0.58 23.14 9.76
C ASP A 158 0.55 23.73 8.88
N ARG A 159 0.90 24.97 9.14
CA ARG A 159 2.01 25.63 8.43
C ARG A 159 3.40 25.06 8.75
N ALA A 160 3.53 24.27 9.78
CA ALA A 160 4.77 23.61 10.17
C ALA A 160 4.89 22.17 9.65
N HIS A 161 3.93 21.72 8.83
CA HIS A 161 3.86 20.39 8.21
C HIS A 161 4.04 19.24 9.20
N ARG A 162 3.41 19.35 10.38
CA ARG A 162 3.52 18.36 11.48
C ARG A 162 2.50 17.24 11.37
N THR A 163 1.40 17.45 10.64
CA THR A 163 0.40 16.41 10.41
C THR A 163 0.99 15.27 9.59
N TRP A 164 0.44 14.07 9.77
CA TRP A 164 0.79 12.91 8.97
C TRP A 164 0.69 13.21 7.46
N PHE A 165 -0.34 13.94 7.04
CA PHE A 165 -0.54 14.29 5.64
C PHE A 165 0.70 14.99 5.06
N TRP A 166 1.13 16.09 5.64
CA TRP A 166 2.28 16.84 5.12
C TRP A 166 3.60 16.08 5.25
N GLN A 167 3.77 15.28 6.30
CA GLN A 167 4.97 14.45 6.46
C GLN A 167 5.18 13.46 5.31
N VAL A 168 4.11 13.06 4.61
CA VAL A 168 4.18 12.07 3.52
C VAL A 168 3.73 12.60 2.17
N GLN A 169 3.07 13.76 2.09
CA GLN A 169 2.53 14.33 0.85
C GLN A 169 3.25 15.62 0.41
N ASP A 170 4.09 16.20 1.24
CA ASP A 170 5.05 17.20 0.80
C ASP A 170 6.24 16.49 0.13
N PHE A 171 6.11 16.28 -1.18
CA PHE A 171 7.05 15.45 -1.95
C PHE A 171 8.46 16.05 -1.94
N ALA A 172 8.57 17.38 -1.97
CA ALA A 172 9.86 18.04 -1.90
C ALA A 172 10.54 17.82 -0.54
N ASP A 173 9.80 17.90 0.58
CA ASP A 173 10.34 17.62 1.91
C ASP A 173 10.71 16.13 2.06
N VAL A 174 9.87 15.19 1.59
CA VAL A 174 10.19 13.76 1.60
C VAL A 174 11.52 13.51 0.87
N LEU A 175 11.67 14.09 -0.32
CA LEU A 175 12.88 13.89 -1.12
C LEU A 175 14.11 14.63 -0.57
N ARG A 176 13.96 15.80 0.06
CA ARG A 176 15.06 16.43 0.81
C ARG A 176 15.58 15.54 1.94
N ARG A 177 14.68 14.84 2.65
CA ARG A 177 15.06 13.92 3.74
C ARG A 177 15.76 12.66 3.23
N TRP A 178 15.26 12.05 2.16
CA TRP A 178 15.79 10.81 1.60
C TRP A 178 16.99 11.04 0.69
N GLY A 179 16.99 12.11 -0.11
CA GLY A 179 18.04 12.46 -1.06
C GLY A 179 19.25 13.18 -0.45
N ALA A 180 19.23 13.50 0.86
CA ALA A 180 20.28 14.32 1.48
C ALA A 180 21.71 13.78 1.32
N THR A 181 21.90 12.49 1.09
CA THR A 181 23.20 11.82 0.93
C THR A 181 23.32 11.09 -0.41
N VAL A 182 22.40 11.33 -1.32
CA VAL A 182 22.34 10.69 -2.64
C VAL A 182 22.52 11.78 -3.70
N PRO A 183 23.34 11.58 -4.75
CA PRO A 183 23.44 12.51 -5.87
C PRO A 183 22.07 12.81 -6.50
N ALA A 184 21.83 14.05 -6.91
CA ALA A 184 20.52 14.51 -7.40
C ALA A 184 19.99 13.66 -8.59
N GLU A 185 20.89 13.21 -9.47
CA GLU A 185 20.57 12.34 -10.61
C GLU A 185 20.13 10.93 -10.21
N ARG A 186 20.25 10.56 -8.94
CA ARG A 186 19.78 9.29 -8.36
C ARG A 186 18.54 9.45 -7.48
N VAL A 187 17.94 10.63 -7.50
CA VAL A 187 16.67 10.92 -6.83
C VAL A 187 15.60 11.12 -7.89
N HIS A 188 14.61 10.22 -7.94
CA HIS A 188 13.64 10.15 -9.02
C HIS A 188 12.23 10.49 -8.55
N VAL A 189 11.59 11.41 -9.28
CA VAL A 189 10.18 11.75 -9.12
C VAL A 189 9.40 11.08 -10.24
N VAL A 190 8.63 10.06 -9.94
CA VAL A 190 7.74 9.40 -10.91
C VAL A 190 6.35 9.98 -10.79
N THR A 191 5.90 10.76 -11.78
CA THR A 191 4.58 11.38 -11.72
C THR A 191 3.48 10.40 -12.09
N VAL A 192 2.38 10.45 -11.33
CA VAL A 192 1.14 9.70 -11.61
C VAL A 192 0.36 10.46 -12.68
N PRO A 193 0.10 9.86 -13.83
CA PRO A 193 -0.53 10.56 -14.94
C PRO A 193 -1.92 11.12 -14.57
N PRO A 194 -2.39 12.17 -15.27
CA PRO A 194 -3.71 12.75 -15.05
C PRO A 194 -4.82 11.74 -15.40
N PRO A 195 -6.05 11.98 -14.95
CA PRO A 195 -7.21 11.19 -15.34
C PRO A 195 -7.39 11.19 -16.88
N GLY A 196 -7.70 10.02 -17.45
CA GLY A 196 -7.86 9.87 -18.90
C GLY A 196 -6.60 9.49 -19.66
N ALA A 197 -5.42 9.55 -19.04
CA ALA A 197 -4.20 8.99 -19.61
C ALA A 197 -4.28 7.45 -19.73
N ASP A 198 -3.42 6.87 -20.55
CA ASP A 198 -3.30 5.41 -20.68
C ASP A 198 -3.04 4.78 -19.30
N SER A 199 -3.81 3.75 -18.99
CA SER A 199 -3.76 3.04 -17.71
C SER A 199 -2.41 2.35 -17.43
N GLY A 200 -1.60 2.11 -18.47
CA GLY A 200 -0.25 1.55 -18.38
C GLY A 200 0.84 2.57 -18.09
N THR A 201 0.57 3.88 -18.21
CA THR A 201 1.60 4.93 -18.17
C THR A 201 2.40 4.91 -16.87
N LEU A 202 1.75 4.83 -15.72
CA LEU A 202 2.45 4.76 -14.42
C LEU A 202 3.36 3.53 -14.32
N TRP A 203 2.84 2.38 -14.73
CA TRP A 203 3.61 1.13 -14.76
C TRP A 203 4.82 1.24 -15.68
N ASN A 204 4.62 1.73 -16.90
CA ASN A 204 5.70 1.87 -17.88
C ASN A 204 6.82 2.79 -17.36
N ARG A 205 6.47 3.94 -16.77
CA ARG A 205 7.43 4.85 -16.12
C ARG A 205 8.25 4.14 -15.04
N PHE A 206 7.57 3.46 -14.15
CA PHE A 206 8.19 2.81 -13.00
C PHE A 206 9.05 1.61 -13.40
N ALA A 207 8.55 0.73 -14.26
CA ALA A 207 9.25 -0.46 -14.74
C ALA A 207 10.52 -0.11 -15.54
N THR A 208 10.41 0.89 -16.42
CA THR A 208 11.56 1.38 -17.20
C THR A 208 12.66 1.93 -16.30
N LEU A 209 12.30 2.73 -15.27
CA LEU A 209 13.26 3.23 -14.28
C LEU A 209 13.99 2.10 -13.56
N LEU A 210 13.29 1.01 -13.24
CA LEU A 210 13.88 -0.17 -12.57
C LEU A 210 14.70 -1.07 -13.50
N GLY A 211 14.71 -0.80 -14.82
CA GLY A 211 15.44 -1.58 -15.81
C GLY A 211 14.77 -2.91 -16.17
N VAL A 212 13.43 -3.02 -16.01
CA VAL A 212 12.67 -4.18 -16.46
C VAL A 212 11.75 -3.83 -17.63
N ASP A 213 11.49 -4.78 -18.53
CA ASP A 213 10.59 -4.59 -19.67
C ASP A 213 9.13 -4.55 -19.20
N PRO A 214 8.45 -3.38 -19.27
CA PRO A 214 7.08 -3.25 -18.80
C PRO A 214 6.08 -4.13 -19.57
N ALA A 215 6.35 -4.47 -20.84
CA ALA A 215 5.45 -5.26 -21.66
C ALA A 215 5.40 -6.74 -21.27
N SER A 216 6.41 -7.22 -20.54
CA SER A 216 6.49 -8.60 -20.06
C SER A 216 5.58 -8.89 -18.86
N PHE A 217 5.06 -7.87 -18.16
CA PHE A 217 4.30 -8.04 -16.93
C PHE A 217 2.79 -7.93 -17.17
N ASP A 218 2.03 -8.82 -16.56
CA ASP A 218 0.57 -8.73 -16.52
C ASP A 218 0.13 -7.73 -15.45
N THR A 219 -0.49 -6.64 -15.88
CA THR A 219 -1.03 -5.59 -15.00
C THR A 219 -2.54 -5.74 -14.75
N SER A 220 -3.21 -6.71 -15.36
CA SER A 220 -4.68 -6.84 -15.36
C SER A 220 -5.24 -7.20 -13.99
N ALA A 221 -4.57 -8.08 -13.24
CA ALA A 221 -5.00 -8.56 -11.94
C ALA A 221 -4.89 -7.50 -10.82
N SER A 222 -4.02 -6.50 -10.99
CA SER A 222 -3.66 -5.52 -9.95
C SER A 222 -4.55 -4.27 -9.90
N ARG A 223 -5.60 -4.18 -10.75
CA ARG A 223 -6.37 -2.94 -10.97
C ARG A 223 -7.48 -2.65 -9.95
N SER A 224 -7.73 -3.48 -8.96
CA SER A 224 -8.94 -3.39 -8.12
C SER A 224 -8.76 -2.67 -6.77
N ASN A 225 -8.21 -1.46 -6.75
CA ASN A 225 -8.34 -0.59 -5.59
C ASN A 225 -9.48 0.41 -5.82
N SER A 226 -10.73 -0.04 -5.65
CA SER A 226 -11.89 0.86 -5.68
C SER A 226 -11.87 1.79 -4.45
N SER A 227 -11.97 3.10 -4.71
CA SER A 227 -12.20 4.11 -3.67
C SER A 227 -13.62 4.00 -3.12
N LEU A 228 -13.86 4.55 -1.94
CA LEU A 228 -15.22 4.76 -1.44
C LEU A 228 -15.86 5.93 -2.18
N GLY A 229 -17.15 5.86 -2.43
CA GLY A 229 -17.93 7.05 -2.76
C GLY A 229 -18.17 7.91 -1.51
N LEU A 230 -18.76 9.06 -1.70
CA LEU A 230 -19.07 10.01 -0.63
C LEU A 230 -19.99 9.38 0.43
N GLU A 231 -21.05 8.70 -0.01
CA GLU A 231 -22.03 8.03 0.85
C GLU A 231 -21.36 6.93 1.69
N GLN A 232 -20.51 6.13 1.08
CA GLN A 232 -19.82 5.04 1.74
C GLN A 232 -18.76 5.55 2.73
N ALA A 233 -18.06 6.63 2.40
CA ALA A 233 -17.08 7.25 3.29
C ALA A 233 -17.74 7.87 4.52
N GLU A 234 -18.84 8.62 4.32
CA GLU A 234 -19.61 9.23 5.42
C GLU A 234 -20.29 8.17 6.29
N LEU A 235 -20.86 7.10 5.70
CA LEU A 235 -21.39 5.97 6.46
C LEU A 235 -20.29 5.36 7.36
N LEU A 236 -19.12 5.08 6.80
CA LEU A 236 -18.00 4.49 7.58
C LEU A 236 -17.55 5.43 8.69
N ARG A 237 -17.49 6.75 8.44
CA ARG A 237 -17.15 7.76 9.45
C ARG A 237 -18.15 7.74 10.62
N ARG A 238 -19.46 7.70 10.33
CA ARG A 238 -20.53 7.59 11.35
C ARG A 238 -20.45 6.27 12.11
N VAL A 239 -20.17 5.16 11.40
CA VAL A 239 -19.93 3.85 12.05
C VAL A 239 -18.74 3.92 12.99
N ASN A 240 -17.65 4.59 12.62
CA ASN A 240 -16.50 4.79 13.50
C ASN A 240 -16.86 5.56 14.77
N ALA A 241 -17.64 6.65 14.61
CA ALA A 241 -18.08 7.45 15.75
C ALA A 241 -18.96 6.64 16.70
N GLU A 242 -19.90 5.86 16.15
CA GLU A 242 -20.77 4.99 16.96
C GLU A 242 -20.00 3.83 17.62
N LEU A 243 -19.03 3.24 16.93
CA LEU A 243 -18.19 2.18 17.48
C LEU A 243 -17.37 2.64 18.68
N GLY A 244 -16.88 3.88 18.66
CA GLY A 244 -15.97 4.36 19.69
C GLY A 244 -14.83 3.37 19.95
N ASP A 245 -14.57 3.00 21.20
CA ASP A 245 -13.52 2.05 21.58
C ASP A 245 -13.97 0.58 21.70
N ARG A 246 -15.23 0.27 21.34
CA ARG A 246 -15.80 -1.09 21.44
C ARG A 246 -15.05 -2.13 20.61
N VAL A 247 -14.43 -1.72 19.51
CA VAL A 247 -13.57 -2.58 18.68
C VAL A 247 -12.14 -2.06 18.77
N PRO A 248 -11.21 -2.74 19.46
CA PRO A 248 -9.87 -2.24 19.72
C PRO A 248 -9.03 -1.99 18.47
N LEU A 249 -8.17 -0.94 18.53
CA LEU A 249 -7.11 -0.64 17.58
C LEU A 249 -5.83 -0.28 18.37
N PRO A 250 -4.73 -1.05 18.24
CA PRO A 250 -4.58 -2.25 17.43
C PRO A 250 -5.43 -3.42 17.95
N GLY A 251 -5.90 -4.27 17.00
CA GLY A 251 -6.75 -5.41 17.33
C GLY A 251 -7.65 -5.82 16.17
N PRO A 252 -8.90 -6.19 16.40
CA PRO A 252 -9.79 -6.69 15.35
C PRO A 252 -10.31 -5.61 14.39
N TYR A 253 -10.17 -4.30 14.69
CA TYR A 253 -10.68 -3.22 13.86
C TYR A 253 -10.21 -3.32 12.39
N PRO A 254 -8.90 -3.52 12.07
CA PRO A 254 -8.46 -3.63 10.68
C PRO A 254 -9.14 -4.75 9.91
N GLN A 255 -9.35 -5.91 10.52
CA GLN A 255 -10.01 -7.03 9.86
C GLN A 255 -11.50 -6.81 9.65
N LEU A 256 -12.18 -6.18 10.59
CA LEU A 256 -13.64 -6.01 10.57
C LEU A 256 -14.05 -4.74 9.81
N ALA A 257 -13.55 -3.58 10.22
CA ALA A 257 -13.96 -2.30 9.66
C ALA A 257 -13.22 -1.98 8.35
N LYS A 258 -11.88 -2.06 8.33
CA LYS A 258 -11.11 -1.74 7.13
C LYS A 258 -11.28 -2.81 6.04
N ASN A 259 -10.98 -4.10 6.34
CA ASN A 259 -10.95 -5.13 5.31
C ASN A 259 -12.34 -5.63 4.91
N VAL A 260 -13.26 -5.86 5.88
CA VAL A 260 -14.59 -6.36 5.56
C VAL A 260 -15.53 -5.24 5.19
N LEU A 261 -15.79 -4.29 6.10
CA LEU A 261 -16.78 -3.25 5.82
C LEU A 261 -16.29 -2.33 4.71
N ALA A 262 -15.14 -1.65 4.85
CA ALA A 262 -14.72 -0.67 3.88
C ALA A 262 -14.31 -1.30 2.53
N HIS A 263 -13.37 -2.27 2.51
CA HIS A 263 -12.84 -2.78 1.25
C HIS A 263 -13.73 -3.80 0.55
N ARG A 264 -14.41 -4.68 1.28
CA ARG A 264 -15.19 -5.76 0.66
C ARG A 264 -16.64 -5.37 0.40
N LEU A 265 -17.26 -4.60 1.31
CA LEU A 265 -18.71 -4.33 1.24
C LEU A 265 -19.02 -2.95 0.68
N LEU A 266 -18.25 -1.92 1.01
CA LEU A 266 -18.51 -0.55 0.59
C LEU A 266 -17.76 -0.14 -0.67
N ALA A 267 -16.49 -0.51 -0.80
CA ALA A 267 -15.69 -0.14 -1.96
C ALA A 267 -16.24 -0.80 -3.24
N GLY A 268 -16.23 -0.06 -4.35
CA GLY A 268 -16.74 -0.53 -5.64
C GLY A 268 -18.27 -0.47 -5.80
N ARG A 269 -19.01 -0.06 -4.75
CA ARG A 269 -20.43 0.24 -4.90
C ARG A 269 -20.61 1.56 -5.66
N PRO A 270 -21.70 1.70 -6.43
CA PRO A 270 -22.07 2.99 -7.02
C PRO A 270 -22.19 4.06 -5.91
N GLY A 271 -21.65 5.24 -6.16
CA GLY A 271 -21.71 6.35 -5.22
C GLY A 271 -21.18 7.63 -5.85
N THR A 272 -21.46 8.76 -5.22
CA THR A 272 -20.99 10.07 -5.65
C THR A 272 -19.48 10.15 -5.47
N ARG A 273 -18.78 10.64 -6.49
CA ARG A 273 -17.35 10.88 -6.39
C ARG A 273 -17.08 11.97 -5.34
N LEU A 274 -16.18 11.70 -4.41
CA LEU A 274 -15.71 12.72 -3.49
C LEU A 274 -14.85 13.74 -4.25
N VAL A 275 -15.25 15.01 -4.20
CA VAL A 275 -14.58 16.16 -4.82
C VAL A 275 -14.34 17.24 -3.78
N LEU A 276 -13.36 18.09 -4.01
CA LEU A 276 -13.11 19.29 -3.21
C LEU A 276 -14.08 20.39 -3.63
N ASP A 277 -14.42 21.27 -2.69
CA ASP A 277 -15.05 22.54 -3.03
C ASP A 277 -14.04 23.53 -3.66
N GLU A 278 -14.54 24.64 -4.19
CA GLU A 278 -13.72 25.65 -4.87
C GLU A 278 -12.54 26.14 -4.00
N ALA A 279 -12.79 26.40 -2.72
CA ALA A 279 -11.75 26.91 -1.81
C ALA A 279 -10.68 25.84 -1.50
N ALA A 280 -11.08 24.58 -1.36
CA ALA A 280 -10.16 23.47 -1.13
C ALA A 280 -9.40 23.08 -2.40
N ASP A 281 -10.03 23.14 -3.57
CA ASP A 281 -9.40 22.90 -4.86
C ASP A 281 -8.32 23.96 -5.12
N THR A 282 -8.63 25.24 -4.90
CA THR A 282 -7.66 26.35 -5.00
C THR A 282 -6.47 26.12 -4.06
N PHE A 283 -6.72 25.86 -2.79
CA PHE A 283 -5.67 25.56 -1.82
C PHE A 283 -4.79 24.37 -2.25
N ALA A 284 -5.39 23.27 -2.71
CA ALA A 284 -4.64 22.10 -3.15
C ALA A 284 -3.77 22.39 -4.39
N ARG A 285 -4.26 23.21 -5.32
CA ARG A 285 -3.48 23.64 -6.51
C ARG A 285 -2.32 24.55 -6.14
N GLU A 286 -2.55 25.55 -5.29
CA GLU A 286 -1.51 26.46 -4.83
C GLU A 286 -0.39 25.70 -4.14
N ARG A 287 -0.74 24.76 -3.23
CA ARG A 287 0.25 23.90 -2.58
C ARG A 287 0.95 22.95 -3.56
N SER A 288 0.24 22.40 -4.54
CA SER A 288 0.88 21.62 -5.61
C SER A 288 1.89 22.45 -6.39
N ALA A 289 1.55 23.70 -6.74
CA ALA A 289 2.45 24.58 -7.46
C ALA A 289 3.72 24.94 -6.65
N GLU A 290 3.57 25.18 -5.35
CA GLU A 290 4.71 25.40 -4.44
C GLU A 290 5.62 24.16 -4.37
N ILE A 291 5.06 22.98 -4.19
CA ILE A 291 5.83 21.72 -4.17
C ILE A 291 6.54 21.49 -5.51
N VAL A 292 5.88 21.78 -6.63
CA VAL A 292 6.50 21.67 -7.97
C VAL A 292 7.64 22.67 -8.15
N ALA A 293 7.49 23.91 -7.67
CA ALA A 293 8.57 24.89 -7.70
C ALA A 293 9.79 24.40 -6.91
N ASP A 294 9.57 23.87 -5.71
CA ASP A 294 10.62 23.28 -4.87
C ASP A 294 11.29 22.08 -5.57
N LEU A 295 10.52 21.17 -6.19
CA LEU A 295 11.06 20.02 -6.92
C LEU A 295 11.93 20.46 -8.12
N ARG A 296 11.52 21.51 -8.83
CA ARG A 296 12.33 22.08 -9.93
C ARG A 296 13.64 22.68 -9.42
N GLU A 297 13.61 23.38 -8.28
CA GLU A 297 14.81 23.93 -7.65
C GLU A 297 15.79 22.83 -7.19
N LEU A 298 15.27 21.71 -6.69
CA LEU A 298 16.06 20.57 -6.25
C LEU A 298 16.78 19.83 -7.40
N GLY A 299 16.32 19.99 -8.65
CA GLY A 299 16.99 19.45 -9.84
C GLY A 299 17.06 17.92 -9.90
N TYR A 300 16.09 17.24 -9.29
CA TYR A 300 16.00 15.77 -9.31
C TYR A 300 15.56 15.24 -10.68
N ASP A 301 15.83 13.97 -10.94
CA ASP A 301 15.39 13.31 -12.16
C ASP A 301 13.87 13.10 -12.17
N VAL A 302 13.22 13.51 -13.26
CA VAL A 302 11.75 13.48 -13.39
C VAL A 302 11.34 12.44 -14.43
N VAL A 303 10.70 11.39 -13.99
CA VAL A 303 10.11 10.36 -14.86
C VAL A 303 8.63 10.67 -15.07
N GLY A 304 8.35 11.41 -16.12
CA GLY A 304 7.04 11.98 -16.44
C GLY A 304 7.12 13.50 -16.62
N ASP A 305 6.15 14.22 -16.09
CA ASP A 305 6.10 15.68 -16.16
C ASP A 305 5.62 16.27 -14.83
N LEU A 306 6.37 17.23 -14.26
CA LEU A 306 5.97 17.91 -13.02
C LEU A 306 4.67 18.72 -13.20
N ASP A 307 4.35 19.17 -14.41
CA ASP A 307 3.09 19.87 -14.68
C ASP A 307 1.86 18.98 -14.46
N GLU A 308 1.99 17.67 -14.53
CA GLU A 308 0.92 16.71 -14.14
C GLU A 308 0.50 16.82 -12.67
N LEU A 309 1.36 17.42 -11.81
CA LEU A 309 1.07 17.65 -10.40
C LEU A 309 0.28 18.92 -10.13
N VAL A 310 0.13 19.79 -11.14
CA VAL A 310 -0.65 21.03 -11.07
C VAL A 310 -1.76 20.98 -12.14
N PRO A 311 -2.83 20.22 -11.89
CA PRO A 311 -3.90 20.04 -12.88
C PRO A 311 -4.59 21.40 -13.17
N ALA A 312 -5.09 21.56 -14.40
CA ALA A 312 -5.86 22.74 -14.77
C ALA A 312 -7.12 22.90 -13.86
N PRO A 313 -7.57 24.14 -13.60
CA PRO A 313 -8.81 24.37 -12.88
C PRO A 313 -9.97 23.59 -13.52
N ALA A 314 -10.77 22.94 -12.68
CA ALA A 314 -11.98 22.25 -13.07
C ALA A 314 -13.19 22.89 -12.37
N ASP A 315 -14.37 22.64 -12.89
CA ASP A 315 -15.60 23.09 -12.22
C ASP A 315 -15.74 22.37 -10.88
N ALA A 316 -15.42 23.09 -9.81
CA ALA A 316 -15.57 22.59 -8.44
C ALA A 316 -16.89 23.10 -7.86
N PRO A 317 -17.60 22.31 -7.03
CA PRO A 317 -18.82 22.78 -6.36
C PRO A 317 -18.48 23.87 -5.35
N ALA A 318 -19.46 24.78 -5.10
CA ALA A 318 -19.28 25.86 -4.10
C ALA A 318 -19.12 25.33 -2.67
N ALA A 319 -19.58 24.09 -2.40
CA ALA A 319 -19.39 23.40 -1.11
C ALA A 319 -19.20 21.91 -1.36
N ILE A 320 -18.50 21.24 -0.43
CA ILE A 320 -18.36 19.77 -0.46
C ILE A 320 -19.76 19.14 -0.41
N PRO A 321 -20.12 18.28 -1.37
CA PRO A 321 -21.41 17.60 -1.35
C PRO A 321 -21.63 16.82 -0.05
N THR A 322 -22.83 16.87 0.50
CA THR A 322 -23.22 16.09 1.68
C THR A 322 -24.24 15.03 1.24
N PRO A 323 -24.04 13.74 1.56
CA PRO A 323 -25.00 12.70 1.21
C PRO A 323 -26.32 12.90 1.98
N SER A 324 -27.44 12.57 1.36
CA SER A 324 -28.74 12.62 2.04
C SER A 324 -28.86 11.51 3.08
N GLU A 325 -29.69 11.72 4.11
CA GLU A 325 -29.99 10.67 5.10
C GLU A 325 -30.64 9.43 4.45
N ALA A 326 -31.38 9.62 3.34
CA ALA A 326 -31.97 8.50 2.58
C ALA A 326 -30.86 7.64 1.90
N ASP A 327 -29.87 8.29 1.29
CA ASP A 327 -28.75 7.59 0.67
C ASP A 327 -27.90 6.84 1.72
N LEU A 328 -27.62 7.49 2.85
CA LEU A 328 -26.91 6.85 3.97
C LEU A 328 -27.68 5.67 4.56
N ALA A 329 -29.02 5.79 4.67
CA ALA A 329 -29.87 4.70 5.13
C ALA A 329 -29.84 3.52 4.15
N ALA A 330 -29.89 3.77 2.83
CA ALA A 330 -29.81 2.75 1.80
C ALA A 330 -28.45 2.03 1.83
N GLU A 331 -27.34 2.77 1.93
CA GLU A 331 -25.99 2.20 2.10
C GLU A 331 -25.88 1.40 3.41
N GLY A 332 -26.46 1.90 4.50
CA GLY A 332 -26.47 1.22 5.79
C GLY A 332 -27.18 -0.13 5.74
N VAL A 333 -28.36 -0.20 5.12
CA VAL A 333 -29.12 -1.44 4.92
C VAL A 333 -28.30 -2.44 4.10
N ALA A 334 -27.70 -2.00 3.02
CA ALA A 334 -26.86 -2.87 2.18
C ALA A 334 -25.62 -3.36 2.93
N ALA A 335 -24.97 -2.51 3.71
CA ALA A 335 -23.81 -2.88 4.53
C ALA A 335 -24.21 -3.91 5.61
N ILE A 336 -25.33 -3.74 6.30
CA ILE A 336 -25.85 -4.69 7.29
C ILE A 336 -26.14 -6.05 6.64
N ALA A 337 -26.82 -6.07 5.49
CA ALA A 337 -27.08 -7.29 4.76
C ALA A 337 -25.78 -8.02 4.37
N GLY A 338 -24.79 -7.29 3.88
CA GLY A 338 -23.47 -7.83 3.55
C GLY A 338 -22.72 -8.36 4.77
N LEU A 339 -22.79 -7.69 5.92
CA LEU A 339 -22.21 -8.16 7.17
C LEU A 339 -22.86 -9.45 7.66
N LEU A 340 -24.21 -9.57 7.59
CA LEU A 340 -24.92 -10.79 7.94
C LEU A 340 -24.50 -11.97 7.06
N ASP A 341 -24.35 -11.76 5.76
CA ASP A 341 -23.87 -12.77 4.82
C ASP A 341 -22.40 -13.18 5.13
N GLU A 342 -21.52 -12.22 5.42
CA GLU A 342 -20.15 -12.51 5.84
C GLU A 342 -20.11 -13.29 7.18
N MET A 343 -20.93 -12.90 8.15
CA MET A 343 -21.06 -13.62 9.42
C MET A 343 -21.56 -15.05 9.20
N ALA A 344 -22.55 -15.26 8.35
CA ALA A 344 -23.06 -16.59 8.00
C ALA A 344 -21.94 -17.46 7.38
N ARG A 345 -21.16 -16.91 6.43
CA ARG A 345 -20.00 -17.63 5.86
C ARG A 345 -18.98 -18.00 6.91
N ARG A 346 -18.65 -17.08 7.81
CA ARG A 346 -17.67 -17.35 8.91
C ARG A 346 -18.17 -18.38 9.88
N LEU A 347 -19.45 -18.37 10.26
CA LEU A 347 -20.05 -19.39 11.11
C LEU A 347 -20.00 -20.78 10.48
N VAL A 348 -20.29 -20.90 9.18
CA VAL A 348 -20.16 -22.17 8.45
C VAL A 348 -18.70 -22.64 8.42
N ALA A 349 -17.75 -21.73 8.17
CA ALA A 349 -16.33 -22.05 8.15
C ALA A 349 -15.84 -22.50 9.54
N LEU A 350 -16.27 -21.82 10.60
CA LEU A 350 -15.95 -22.18 11.99
C LEU A 350 -16.46 -23.56 12.36
N ARG A 351 -17.74 -23.86 12.10
CA ARG A 351 -18.32 -25.18 12.36
C ARG A 351 -17.58 -26.31 11.63
N ARG A 352 -17.17 -26.06 10.36
CA ARG A 352 -16.35 -27.01 9.61
C ARG A 352 -14.97 -27.22 10.24
N ALA A 353 -14.34 -26.16 10.71
CA ALA A 353 -13.04 -26.21 11.38
C ALA A 353 -13.15 -26.99 12.70
N GLU A 354 -14.21 -26.74 13.50
CA GLU A 354 -14.50 -27.44 14.74
C GLU A 354 -14.75 -28.95 14.50
N GLU A 355 -15.52 -29.30 13.45
CA GLU A 355 -15.77 -30.70 13.08
C GLU A 355 -14.47 -31.40 12.65
N VAL A 356 -13.62 -30.73 11.87
CA VAL A 356 -12.31 -31.23 11.49
C VAL A 356 -11.42 -31.43 12.72
N ALA A 357 -11.37 -30.46 13.64
CA ALA A 357 -10.61 -30.56 14.88
C ALA A 357 -11.12 -31.69 15.79
N ARG A 358 -12.44 -31.85 15.91
CA ARG A 358 -13.07 -32.96 16.64
C ARG A 358 -12.70 -34.30 16.02
N THR A 359 -12.83 -34.44 14.70
CA THR A 359 -12.45 -35.66 13.98
C THR A 359 -10.98 -36.01 14.16
N ALA A 360 -10.10 -35.01 14.18
CA ALA A 360 -8.66 -35.19 14.41
C ALA A 360 -8.38 -35.73 15.83
N ARG A 361 -9.14 -35.28 16.84
CA ARG A 361 -9.00 -35.71 18.24
C ARG A 361 -9.62 -37.12 18.47
N GLU A 362 -10.83 -37.34 17.98
CA GLU A 362 -11.56 -38.58 18.24
C GLU A 362 -11.11 -39.75 17.34
N LYS A 363 -10.68 -39.49 16.13
CA LYS A 363 -10.31 -40.47 15.10
C LYS A 363 -9.01 -40.08 14.37
N PRO A 364 -7.87 -40.05 15.08
CA PRO A 364 -6.62 -39.51 14.54
C PRO A 364 -6.11 -40.27 13.30
N VAL A 365 -6.25 -41.58 13.26
CA VAL A 365 -5.85 -42.41 12.11
C VAL A 365 -6.70 -42.05 10.86
N ARG A 366 -8.03 -41.94 11.03
CA ARG A 366 -8.95 -41.57 9.96
C ARG A 366 -8.63 -40.14 9.44
N TYR A 367 -8.32 -39.21 10.34
CA TYR A 367 -7.92 -37.86 9.98
C TYR A 367 -6.64 -37.83 9.13
N MET A 368 -5.59 -38.56 9.59
CA MET A 368 -4.33 -38.70 8.84
C MET A 368 -4.54 -39.30 7.45
N VAL A 369 -5.30 -40.38 7.34
CA VAL A 369 -5.60 -41.02 6.04
C VAL A 369 -6.30 -40.04 5.09
N VAL A 370 -7.29 -39.29 5.57
CA VAL A 370 -8.02 -38.30 4.75
C VAL A 370 -7.10 -37.16 4.32
N GLN A 371 -6.24 -36.64 5.19
CA GLN A 371 -5.31 -35.59 4.85
C GLN A 371 -4.23 -36.04 3.84
N THR A 372 -3.69 -37.25 4.04
CA THR A 372 -2.73 -37.85 3.10
C THR A 372 -3.39 -38.11 1.74
N ALA A 373 -4.64 -38.58 1.72
CA ALA A 373 -5.41 -38.78 0.49
C ALA A 373 -5.69 -37.50 -0.28
N LYS A 374 -5.80 -36.35 0.40
CA LYS A 374 -5.93 -35.03 -0.23
C LYS A 374 -4.60 -34.52 -0.84
N ARG A 375 -3.47 -34.86 -0.23
CA ARG A 375 -2.13 -34.44 -0.64
C ARG A 375 -1.50 -35.36 -1.68
N ASN A 376 -1.87 -36.64 -1.70
CA ASN A 376 -1.28 -37.66 -2.57
C ASN A 376 -2.36 -38.30 -3.43
N ARG A 377 -2.28 -38.15 -4.77
CA ARG A 377 -3.26 -38.67 -5.73
C ARG A 377 -3.42 -40.20 -5.66
N ALA A 378 -2.33 -40.96 -5.43
CA ALA A 378 -2.37 -42.43 -5.34
C ALA A 378 -3.12 -42.88 -4.09
N VAL A 379 -2.83 -42.29 -2.91
CA VAL A 379 -3.55 -42.57 -1.66
C VAL A 379 -5.01 -42.12 -1.77
N GLY A 380 -5.29 -41.02 -2.46
CA GLY A 380 -6.66 -40.57 -2.73
C GLY A 380 -7.45 -41.53 -3.59
N ALA A 381 -6.84 -42.17 -4.60
CA ALA A 381 -7.47 -43.19 -5.43
C ALA A 381 -7.77 -44.46 -4.63
N ALA A 382 -6.83 -44.96 -3.83
CA ALA A 382 -7.01 -46.11 -2.95
C ALA A 382 -8.13 -45.88 -1.91
N HIS A 383 -8.17 -44.70 -1.31
CA HIS A 383 -9.23 -44.35 -0.34
C HIS A 383 -10.62 -44.28 -1.00
N ARG A 384 -10.74 -43.75 -2.22
CA ARG A 384 -12.01 -43.77 -2.98
C ARG A 384 -12.46 -45.19 -3.32
N ALA A 385 -11.55 -46.06 -3.73
CA ALA A 385 -11.82 -47.45 -4.02
C ALA A 385 -12.33 -48.20 -2.77
N TYR A 386 -11.65 -48.07 -1.63
CA TYR A 386 -12.05 -48.63 -0.35
C TYR A 386 -13.45 -48.18 0.08
N ARG A 387 -13.79 -46.91 -0.04
CA ARG A 387 -15.14 -46.38 0.27
C ARG A 387 -16.23 -46.91 -0.65
N ARG A 388 -15.92 -47.26 -1.93
CA ARG A 388 -16.88 -47.87 -2.83
C ARG A 388 -17.21 -49.32 -2.42
N VAL A 389 -16.21 -50.06 -1.95
CA VAL A 389 -16.40 -51.42 -1.44
C VAL A 389 -17.28 -51.41 -0.20
N LEU A 390 -17.02 -50.53 0.77
CA LEU A 390 -17.82 -50.43 2.01
C LEU A 390 -19.26 -49.96 1.81
N ARG A 391 -19.60 -49.33 0.66
CA ARG A 391 -20.99 -48.92 0.36
C ARG A 391 -21.78 -49.98 -0.39
N ARG A 392 -21.14 -51.08 -0.81
CA ARG A 392 -21.77 -52.18 -1.57
C ARG A 392 -22.00 -53.46 -0.71
N GLY A 393 -21.51 -53.51 0.50
CA GLY A 393 -21.85 -54.44 1.54
C GLY A 393 -22.69 -53.78 2.65
#